data_d137f433e9689cbd43d8d5e9256cf529
#
_entry.id   d137f433e9689cbd43d8d5e9256cf529
#
_cell.length_a   1.000
_cell.length_b   1.000
_cell.length_c   1.000
_cell.angle_alpha   90.00
_cell.angle_beta   90.00
_cell.angle_gamma   90.00
#
_symmetry.space_group_name_H-M   'P 1'
#
loop_
_entity.id
_entity.type
_entity.pdbx_description
1 polymer ?
#
loop_
_entity_poly.entity_id
_entity_poly.type
_entity_poly.pdbx_seq_one_letter_code
_entity_poly.pdbx_strand_id
1 'polypeptide(L)'
;PISNQKYSSMKAENALPDFDGDNKDQRSWTHWMAEWLYDVRKACKRGAPICLFIDWRQYPSITDALQWAGWIWRGTAVWDKGNSRPQKGRFRQQAEYIVWGSNGPMPINRPVSCLPGVFRYGNPQNRIHVTEKPLQLMKDVIQICEPGGLILDPFAGAGTTILAAAESGFQAVGIEVTDAYYKLGSDRVRIALEAGEEAENKEPQ
;
A
#
# COMPACT_ATOMS: atom_id res chain seq x y z
N PRO A 1 -7.39 5.16 -26.64
CA PRO A 1 -6.17 4.50 -26.20
C PRO A 1 -5.44 5.46 -25.25
N ILE A 2 -5.46 5.16 -23.97
CA ILE A 2 -4.66 5.88 -22.98
C ILE A 2 -3.25 5.38 -23.24
N SER A 3 -2.37 6.28 -23.72
CA SER A 3 -1.02 5.93 -24.09
C SER A 3 -0.23 5.44 -22.88
N ASN A 4 0.64 4.45 -23.07
CA ASN A 4 1.63 3.92 -22.12
C ASN A 4 2.62 4.97 -21.59
N GLN A 5 2.36 6.27 -21.80
CA GLN A 5 3.24 7.38 -21.46
C GLN A 5 3.04 7.98 -20.08
N LYS A 6 2.23 7.36 -19.19
CA LYS A 6 1.94 7.94 -17.88
C LYS A 6 3.18 8.06 -16.99
N TYR A 7 4.22 7.27 -17.24
CA TYR A 7 5.47 7.22 -16.46
C TYR A 7 6.75 7.38 -17.28
N SER A 8 6.69 7.66 -18.58
CA SER A 8 7.81 7.66 -19.53
C SER A 8 8.65 8.95 -19.57
N SER A 9 8.69 9.75 -18.52
CA SER A 9 9.53 10.96 -18.47
C SER A 9 10.93 10.74 -17.89
N MET A 10 11.34 9.52 -17.58
CA MET A 10 12.70 9.19 -17.18
C MET A 10 13.50 8.69 -18.39
N LYS A 11 14.72 9.25 -18.59
CA LYS A 11 15.66 8.81 -19.64
C LYS A 11 15.97 7.33 -19.46
N ALA A 12 16.09 6.61 -20.57
CA ALA A 12 16.16 5.14 -20.68
C ALA A 12 17.23 4.43 -19.81
N GLU A 13 18.20 5.12 -19.26
CA GLU A 13 19.27 4.52 -18.45
C GLU A 13 18.89 4.20 -16.99
N ASN A 14 17.75 4.75 -16.50
CA ASN A 14 17.21 4.51 -15.14
C ASN A 14 15.71 4.20 -15.15
N ALA A 15 15.20 3.63 -16.22
CA ALA A 15 13.80 3.24 -16.30
C ALA A 15 13.57 2.05 -15.36
N LEU A 16 12.72 2.24 -14.33
CA LEU A 16 12.24 1.15 -13.50
C LEU A 16 11.38 0.19 -14.36
N PRO A 17 11.41 -1.12 -14.09
CA PRO A 17 10.60 -2.09 -14.81
C PRO A 17 9.13 -1.66 -14.88
N ASP A 18 8.53 -1.79 -16.06
CA ASP A 18 7.09 -1.59 -16.24
C ASP A 18 6.33 -2.75 -15.61
N PHE A 19 5.08 -2.54 -15.19
CA PHE A 19 4.26 -3.60 -14.62
C PHE A 19 3.01 -3.85 -15.46
N ASP A 20 2.67 -5.11 -15.63
CA ASP A 20 1.52 -5.53 -16.41
C ASP A 20 0.20 -5.12 -15.75
N GLY A 21 -0.77 -4.69 -16.56
CA GLY A 21 -2.15 -4.46 -16.13
C GLY A 21 -2.55 -3.00 -15.91
N ASP A 22 -1.65 -2.03 -16.09
CA ASP A 22 -1.95 -0.59 -15.95
C ASP A 22 -2.74 0.02 -17.14
N ASN A 23 -3.03 -0.79 -18.16
CA ASN A 23 -3.69 -0.36 -19.43
C ASN A 23 -5.21 -0.51 -19.41
N LYS A 24 -5.84 -0.75 -18.27
CA LYS A 24 -7.29 -0.88 -18.18
C LYS A 24 -7.97 0.49 -18.26
N ASP A 25 -9.05 0.59 -19.02
CA ASP A 25 -9.98 1.70 -18.87
C ASP A 25 -10.63 1.69 -17.48
N GLN A 26 -11.26 2.78 -17.09
CA GLN A 26 -11.78 2.94 -15.74
C GLN A 26 -12.82 1.87 -15.35
N ARG A 27 -13.67 1.44 -16.28
CA ARG A 27 -14.71 0.43 -16.01
C ARG A 27 -14.12 -0.96 -15.86
N SER A 28 -13.26 -1.36 -16.79
CA SER A 28 -12.53 -2.63 -16.74
C SER A 28 -11.64 -2.71 -15.50
N TRP A 29 -11.01 -1.60 -15.10
CA TRP A 29 -10.24 -1.52 -13.86
C TRP A 29 -11.13 -1.70 -12.63
N THR A 30 -12.28 -1.03 -12.57
CA THR A 30 -13.22 -1.14 -11.45
C THR A 30 -13.75 -2.57 -11.29
N HIS A 31 -14.11 -3.22 -12.39
CA HIS A 31 -14.55 -4.62 -12.40
C HIS A 31 -13.46 -5.56 -11.90
N TRP A 32 -12.26 -5.45 -12.46
CA TRP A 32 -11.09 -6.23 -12.03
C TRP A 32 -10.77 -6.04 -10.55
N MET A 33 -10.83 -4.79 -10.06
CA MET A 33 -10.63 -4.49 -8.64
C MET A 33 -11.69 -5.18 -7.78
N ALA A 34 -12.95 -5.17 -8.18
CA ALA A 34 -14.02 -5.82 -7.43
C ALA A 34 -13.84 -7.34 -7.35
N GLU A 35 -13.39 -7.97 -8.42
CA GLU A 35 -13.18 -9.43 -8.48
C GLU A 35 -12.09 -9.86 -7.47
N TRP A 36 -10.89 -9.28 -7.55
CA TRP A 36 -9.85 -9.70 -6.65
C TRP A 36 -10.10 -9.24 -5.19
N LEU A 37 -10.74 -8.08 -4.96
CA LEU A 37 -11.17 -7.65 -3.63
C LEU A 37 -12.17 -8.64 -3.01
N TYR A 38 -13.05 -9.23 -3.82
CA TYR A 38 -13.96 -10.28 -3.37
C TYR A 38 -13.19 -11.54 -2.94
N ASP A 39 -12.17 -11.95 -3.69
CA ASP A 39 -11.36 -13.13 -3.35
C ASP A 39 -10.47 -12.87 -2.11
N VAL A 40 -9.83 -11.73 -2.02
CA VAL A 40 -9.08 -11.32 -0.82
C VAL A 40 -9.98 -11.29 0.42
N ARG A 41 -11.24 -10.83 0.30
CA ARG A 41 -12.19 -10.83 1.40
C ARG A 41 -12.45 -12.22 1.96
N LYS A 42 -12.50 -13.25 1.11
CA LYS A 42 -12.67 -14.65 1.54
C LYS A 42 -11.47 -15.16 2.32
N ALA A 43 -10.26 -14.70 1.99
CA ALA A 43 -9.04 -15.07 2.71
C ALA A 43 -8.90 -14.33 4.06
N CYS A 44 -9.61 -13.23 4.25
CA CYS A 44 -9.54 -12.42 5.45
C CYS A 44 -10.56 -12.84 6.52
N LYS A 45 -10.16 -12.84 7.78
CA LYS A 45 -11.07 -13.07 8.90
C LYS A 45 -12.18 -12.01 8.97
N ARG A 46 -13.30 -12.34 9.58
CA ARG A 46 -14.39 -11.38 9.85
C ARG A 46 -13.88 -10.24 10.73
N GLY A 47 -14.21 -9.00 10.38
CA GLY A 47 -13.73 -7.80 11.06
C GLY A 47 -12.33 -7.33 10.63
N ALA A 48 -11.62 -8.08 9.77
CA ALA A 48 -10.31 -7.67 9.28
C ALA A 48 -10.38 -6.32 8.55
N PRO A 49 -9.47 -5.38 8.84
CA PRO A 49 -9.39 -4.13 8.10
C PRO A 49 -8.78 -4.32 6.71
N ILE A 50 -9.10 -3.42 5.79
CA ILE A 50 -8.45 -3.23 4.51
C ILE A 50 -8.10 -1.78 4.31
N CYS A 51 -6.93 -1.49 3.72
CA CYS A 51 -6.47 -0.16 3.35
C CYS A 51 -6.02 -0.17 1.88
N LEU A 52 -6.53 0.74 1.07
CA LEU A 52 -6.28 0.83 -0.36
C LEU A 52 -5.76 2.22 -0.71
N PHE A 53 -4.52 2.30 -1.18
CA PHE A 53 -3.94 3.56 -1.64
C PHE A 53 -4.43 3.90 -3.05
N ILE A 54 -4.92 5.11 -3.23
CA ILE A 54 -5.50 5.54 -4.49
C ILE A 54 -5.32 7.04 -4.74
N ASP A 55 -5.16 7.43 -6.00
CA ASP A 55 -5.20 8.83 -6.40
C ASP A 55 -6.65 9.32 -6.58
N TRP A 56 -6.83 10.65 -6.67
CA TRP A 56 -8.14 11.28 -6.77
C TRP A 56 -8.95 10.83 -8.00
N ARG A 57 -8.29 10.42 -9.09
CA ARG A 57 -8.95 10.04 -10.35
C ARG A 57 -9.72 8.73 -10.23
N GLN A 58 -9.16 7.79 -9.50
CA GLN A 58 -9.73 6.46 -9.30
C GLN A 58 -10.46 6.34 -7.95
N TYR A 59 -10.52 7.42 -7.17
CA TYR A 59 -11.18 7.41 -5.86
C TYR A 59 -12.64 6.93 -5.92
N PRO A 60 -13.52 7.43 -6.84
CA PRO A 60 -14.89 6.92 -6.94
C PRO A 60 -14.93 5.43 -7.31
N SER A 61 -14.09 5.02 -8.25
CA SER A 61 -14.05 3.63 -8.73
C SER A 61 -13.62 2.63 -7.65
N ILE A 62 -12.63 2.99 -6.81
CA ILE A 62 -12.18 2.09 -5.75
C ILE A 62 -13.20 1.95 -4.64
N THR A 63 -13.95 3.02 -4.31
CA THR A 63 -15.01 2.96 -3.31
C THR A 63 -16.19 2.10 -3.79
N ASP A 64 -16.53 2.15 -5.08
CA ASP A 64 -17.54 1.28 -5.69
C ASP A 64 -17.08 -0.17 -5.69
N ALA A 65 -15.85 -0.45 -6.17
CA ALA A 65 -15.27 -1.79 -6.22
C ALA A 65 -15.20 -2.45 -4.82
N LEU A 66 -14.80 -1.68 -3.81
CA LEU A 66 -14.74 -2.15 -2.42
C LEU A 66 -16.11 -2.63 -1.93
N GLN A 67 -17.16 -1.84 -2.17
CA GLN A 67 -18.52 -2.15 -1.75
C GLN A 67 -19.13 -3.30 -2.56
N TRP A 68 -18.88 -3.37 -3.88
CA TRP A 68 -19.31 -4.50 -4.73
C TRP A 68 -18.67 -5.82 -4.28
N ALA A 69 -17.43 -5.79 -3.85
CA ALA A 69 -16.77 -6.96 -3.29
C ALA A 69 -17.29 -7.37 -1.90
N GLY A 70 -18.24 -6.62 -1.32
CA GLY A 70 -18.90 -6.90 -0.05
C GLY A 70 -18.11 -6.46 1.19
N TRP A 71 -17.11 -5.60 1.05
CA TRP A 71 -16.46 -4.92 2.17
C TRP A 71 -17.37 -3.80 2.70
N ILE A 72 -17.28 -3.53 3.99
CA ILE A 72 -17.92 -2.34 4.57
C ILE A 72 -16.92 -1.20 4.43
N TRP A 73 -17.24 -0.22 3.57
CA TRP A 73 -16.48 1.04 3.52
C TRP A 73 -16.68 1.84 4.80
N ARG A 74 -15.59 2.22 5.48
CA ARG A 74 -15.62 2.91 6.76
C ARG A 74 -15.13 4.33 6.71
N GLY A 75 -14.38 4.69 5.70
CA GLY A 75 -13.89 6.05 5.54
C GLY A 75 -12.64 6.14 4.69
N THR A 76 -11.98 7.28 4.80
CA THR A 76 -10.78 7.62 4.05
C THR A 76 -9.81 8.37 4.94
N ALA A 77 -8.57 7.91 5.00
CA ALA A 77 -7.46 8.69 5.51
C ALA A 77 -6.69 9.32 4.34
N VAL A 78 -5.89 10.32 4.62
CA VAL A 78 -5.15 11.10 3.62
C VAL A 78 -3.66 10.99 3.87
N TRP A 79 -2.91 10.65 2.84
CA TRP A 79 -1.47 10.85 2.83
C TRP A 79 -1.14 12.19 2.16
N ASP A 80 -0.71 13.17 2.97
CA ASP A 80 -0.18 14.45 2.51
C ASP A 80 1.32 14.30 2.24
N LYS A 81 1.71 14.38 0.97
CA LYS A 81 3.10 14.26 0.52
C LYS A 81 3.94 15.52 0.83
N GLY A 82 3.30 16.57 1.33
CA GLY A 82 3.92 17.87 1.67
C GLY A 82 4.37 18.66 0.47
N ASN A 83 5.01 18.03 -0.51
CA ASN A 83 5.44 18.68 -1.72
C ASN A 83 4.94 17.93 -2.96
N SER A 84 4.45 18.68 -3.92
CA SER A 84 4.16 18.23 -5.27
C SER A 84 4.57 19.33 -6.25
N ARG A 85 4.83 18.97 -7.50
CA ARG A 85 5.22 19.95 -8.52
C ARG A 85 4.15 21.02 -8.61
N PRO A 86 4.47 22.32 -8.35
CA PRO A 86 3.49 23.38 -8.40
C PRO A 86 3.09 23.63 -9.87
N GLN A 87 1.79 23.90 -10.06
CA GLN A 87 1.25 24.34 -11.34
C GLN A 87 0.50 25.66 -11.14
N LYS A 88 0.85 26.69 -11.92
CA LYS A 88 0.23 27.99 -11.81
C LYS A 88 -1.28 27.90 -12.08
N GLY A 89 -2.08 28.54 -11.22
CA GLY A 89 -3.55 28.59 -11.35
C GLY A 89 -4.27 27.28 -11.01
N ARG A 90 -3.61 26.33 -10.31
CA ARG A 90 -4.20 25.05 -9.92
C ARG A 90 -3.88 24.70 -8.46
N PHE A 91 -4.73 23.88 -7.87
CA PHE A 91 -4.41 23.26 -6.58
C PHE A 91 -3.30 22.22 -6.75
N ARG A 92 -2.41 22.12 -5.77
CA ARG A 92 -1.39 21.08 -5.73
C ARG A 92 -2.02 19.70 -5.56
N GLN A 93 -1.60 18.74 -6.37
CA GLN A 93 -2.00 17.33 -6.24
C GLN A 93 -1.05 16.62 -5.26
N GLN A 94 -1.04 17.08 -4.01
CA GLN A 94 -0.13 16.57 -2.98
C GLN A 94 -0.74 15.48 -2.10
N ALA A 95 -2.04 15.23 -2.21
CA ALA A 95 -2.73 14.21 -1.47
C ALA A 95 -2.85 12.90 -2.26
N GLU A 96 -2.66 11.79 -1.57
CA GLU A 96 -3.08 10.45 -1.97
C GLU A 96 -4.04 9.94 -0.89
N TYR A 97 -5.03 9.15 -1.29
CA TYR A 97 -6.08 8.71 -0.38
C TYR A 97 -5.85 7.27 0.04
N ILE A 98 -6.20 6.97 1.29
CA ILE A 98 -6.21 5.63 1.84
C ILE A 98 -7.66 5.29 2.14
N VAL A 99 -8.34 4.70 1.15
CA VAL A 99 -9.71 4.19 1.34
C VAL A 99 -9.62 2.97 2.24
N TRP A 100 -10.38 2.96 3.35
CA TRP A 100 -10.33 1.86 4.27
C TRP A 100 -11.72 1.29 4.59
N GLY A 101 -11.74 0.02 4.89
CA GLY A 101 -12.95 -0.73 5.17
C GLY A 101 -12.70 -1.92 6.07
N SER A 102 -13.71 -2.77 6.24
CA SER A 102 -13.58 -4.02 6.99
C SER A 102 -14.39 -5.16 6.38
N ASN A 103 -13.93 -6.38 6.59
CA ASN A 103 -14.65 -7.60 6.24
C ASN A 103 -15.81 -7.85 7.23
N GLY A 104 -16.95 -7.18 7.00
CA GLY A 104 -18.08 -7.21 7.92
C GLY A 104 -17.89 -6.34 9.17
N PRO A 105 -18.70 -6.53 10.22
CA PRO A 105 -18.63 -5.75 11.45
C PRO A 105 -17.26 -5.83 12.10
N MET A 106 -16.75 -4.69 12.54
CA MET A 106 -15.49 -4.57 13.26
C MET A 106 -15.81 -4.41 14.75
N PRO A 107 -15.27 -5.26 15.65
CA PRO A 107 -15.51 -5.14 17.08
C PRO A 107 -15.02 -3.78 17.63
N ILE A 108 -15.78 -3.20 18.56
CA ILE A 108 -15.43 -1.90 19.17
C ILE A 108 -14.25 -2.05 20.15
N ASN A 109 -14.13 -3.20 20.80
CA ASN A 109 -13.12 -3.49 21.81
C ASN A 109 -11.82 -4.08 21.24
N ARG A 110 -11.49 -3.78 19.97
CA ARG A 110 -10.21 -4.18 19.39
C ARG A 110 -9.05 -3.54 20.16
N PRO A 111 -7.95 -4.26 20.39
CA PRO A 111 -6.75 -3.72 21.06
C PRO A 111 -5.93 -2.85 20.07
N VAL A 112 -6.59 -1.89 19.41
CA VAL A 112 -6.00 -0.97 18.44
C VAL A 112 -6.38 0.45 18.83
N SER A 113 -5.39 1.32 18.94
CA SER A 113 -5.58 2.73 19.26
C SER A 113 -6.30 3.48 18.14
N CYS A 114 -6.82 4.68 18.46
CA CYS A 114 -7.28 5.59 17.43
C CYS A 114 -6.10 6.08 16.59
N LEU A 115 -6.17 5.86 15.28
CA LEU A 115 -5.11 6.24 14.34
C LEU A 115 -5.39 7.59 13.69
N PRO A 116 -4.34 8.33 13.24
CA PRO A 116 -4.51 9.57 12.51
C PRO A 116 -5.31 9.40 11.23
N GLY A 117 -6.16 10.37 10.89
CA GLY A 117 -6.83 10.44 9.59
C GLY A 117 -6.00 11.15 8.51
N VAL A 118 -4.86 11.75 8.88
CA VAL A 118 -3.93 12.43 7.97
C VAL A 118 -2.50 12.06 8.33
N PHE A 119 -1.75 11.57 7.35
CA PHE A 119 -0.35 11.21 7.45
C PHE A 119 0.49 12.20 6.63
N ARG A 120 1.58 12.72 7.19
CA ARG A 120 2.45 13.69 6.51
C ARG A 120 3.85 13.12 6.33
N TYR A 121 4.08 12.54 5.16
CA TYR A 121 5.37 11.94 4.79
C TYR A 121 5.73 12.34 3.36
N GLY A 122 6.94 12.86 3.16
CA GLY A 122 7.46 13.13 1.83
C GLY A 122 7.60 11.85 1.01
N ASN A 123 7.60 11.98 -0.30
CA ASN A 123 7.93 10.85 -1.17
C ASN A 123 9.35 10.34 -0.90
N PRO A 124 9.62 9.03 -0.96
CA PRO A 124 10.98 8.51 -0.87
C PRO A 124 11.87 9.13 -1.96
N GLN A 125 13.09 9.53 -1.60
CA GLN A 125 14.01 10.18 -2.55
C GLN A 125 14.68 9.17 -3.48
N ASN A 126 15.09 8.00 -2.95
CA ASN A 126 15.76 6.94 -3.69
C ASN A 126 14.78 5.77 -3.91
N ARG A 127 13.76 5.98 -4.75
CA ARG A 127 12.76 4.96 -5.02
C ARG A 127 13.36 3.80 -5.81
N ILE A 128 13.09 2.60 -5.33
CA ILE A 128 13.39 1.35 -6.03
C ILE A 128 12.17 0.81 -6.80
N HIS A 129 10.99 1.37 -6.53
CA HIS A 129 9.74 1.10 -7.26
C HIS A 129 9.02 2.43 -7.57
N VAL A 130 8.36 2.53 -8.75
CA VAL A 130 7.69 3.76 -9.22
C VAL A 130 6.65 4.28 -8.22
N THR A 131 5.90 3.38 -7.60
CA THR A 131 4.81 3.69 -6.66
C THR A 131 5.19 3.42 -5.21
N GLU A 132 6.50 3.30 -4.89
CA GLU A 132 6.97 3.03 -3.54
C GLU A 132 6.45 4.04 -2.53
N LYS A 133 5.89 3.55 -1.44
CA LYS A 133 5.41 4.35 -0.31
C LYS A 133 6.54 4.56 0.71
N PRO A 134 6.54 5.67 1.45
CA PRO A 134 7.47 5.84 2.57
C PRO A 134 7.31 4.71 3.60
N LEU A 135 8.41 4.14 4.05
CA LEU A 135 8.41 3.05 5.04
C LEU A 135 7.68 3.45 6.32
N GLN A 136 7.93 4.67 6.81
CA GLN A 136 7.29 5.16 8.04
C GLN A 136 5.77 5.32 7.87
N LEU A 137 5.29 5.78 6.70
CA LEU A 137 3.87 5.80 6.40
C LEU A 137 3.26 4.40 6.49
N MET A 138 3.93 3.40 5.92
CA MET A 138 3.43 2.02 5.97
C MET A 138 3.44 1.47 7.39
N LYS A 139 4.47 1.76 8.21
CA LYS A 139 4.49 1.40 9.63
C LYS A 139 3.31 1.96 10.40
N ASP A 140 2.92 3.20 10.13
CA ASP A 140 1.78 3.83 10.80
C ASP A 140 0.43 3.25 10.31
N VAL A 141 0.28 3.05 8.99
CA VAL A 141 -0.97 2.52 8.41
C VAL A 141 -1.26 1.09 8.87
N ILE A 142 -0.23 0.23 8.96
CA ILE A 142 -0.42 -1.15 9.39
C ILE A 142 -0.81 -1.29 10.86
N GLN A 143 -0.66 -0.25 11.70
CA GLN A 143 -1.14 -0.26 13.08
C GLN A 143 -2.66 -0.44 13.20
N ILE A 144 -3.41 -0.33 12.12
CA ILE A 144 -4.83 -0.71 12.10
C ILE A 144 -5.04 -2.23 12.26
N CYS A 145 -4.02 -3.03 12.01
CA CYS A 145 -4.01 -4.46 12.30
C CYS A 145 -3.93 -4.70 13.81
N GLU A 146 -4.59 -5.73 14.30
CA GLU A 146 -4.48 -6.13 15.72
C GLU A 146 -3.07 -6.68 15.99
N PRO A 147 -2.51 -6.46 17.19
CA PRO A 147 -1.24 -7.06 17.60
C PRO A 147 -1.20 -8.56 17.32
N GLY A 148 -0.10 -9.04 16.74
CA GLY A 148 0.06 -10.45 16.34
C GLY A 148 -0.76 -10.86 15.10
N GLY A 149 -1.45 -9.93 14.45
CA GLY A 149 -2.19 -10.20 13.21
C GLY A 149 -1.29 -10.44 12.01
N LEU A 150 -1.82 -11.15 11.02
CA LEU A 150 -1.16 -11.40 9.74
C LEU A 150 -1.60 -10.34 8.71
N ILE A 151 -0.64 -9.64 8.12
CA ILE A 151 -0.86 -8.64 7.08
C ILE A 151 -0.69 -9.29 5.71
N LEU A 152 -1.64 -9.07 4.81
CA LEU A 152 -1.57 -9.50 3.42
C LEU A 152 -1.42 -8.28 2.51
N ASP A 153 -0.37 -8.26 1.70
CA ASP A 153 -0.20 -7.30 0.60
C ASP A 153 -0.18 -8.05 -0.74
N PRO A 154 -1.28 -8.07 -1.49
CA PRO A 154 -1.36 -8.79 -2.77
C PRO A 154 -0.66 -8.07 -3.92
N PHE A 155 -0.09 -6.87 -3.70
CA PHE A 155 0.66 -6.08 -4.67
C PHE A 155 1.93 -5.52 -4.03
N ALA A 156 2.76 -6.42 -3.48
CA ALA A 156 3.86 -6.08 -2.59
C ALA A 156 4.96 -5.21 -3.24
N GLY A 157 5.10 -5.23 -4.56
CA GLY A 157 6.12 -4.47 -5.27
C GLY A 157 7.51 -4.74 -4.70
N ALA A 158 8.20 -3.68 -4.26
CA ALA A 158 9.50 -3.77 -3.62
C ALA A 158 9.44 -4.12 -2.11
N GLY A 159 8.32 -4.67 -1.61
CA GLY A 159 8.19 -5.24 -0.27
C GLY A 159 8.09 -4.23 0.88
N THR A 160 7.72 -2.97 0.63
CA THR A 160 7.69 -1.94 1.69
C THR A 160 6.71 -2.28 2.82
N THR A 161 5.54 -2.85 2.50
CA THR A 161 4.56 -3.30 3.50
C THR A 161 5.11 -4.44 4.34
N ILE A 162 5.80 -5.39 3.71
CA ILE A 162 6.39 -6.56 4.39
C ILE A 162 7.51 -6.11 5.33
N LEU A 163 8.37 -5.21 4.86
CA LEU A 163 9.41 -4.61 5.68
C LEU A 163 8.83 -3.83 6.87
N ALA A 164 7.81 -3.01 6.62
CA ALA A 164 7.12 -2.27 7.68
C ALA A 164 6.52 -3.22 8.73
N ALA A 165 5.92 -4.33 8.30
CA ALA A 165 5.38 -5.35 9.18
C ALA A 165 6.46 -6.01 10.03
N ALA A 166 7.55 -6.46 9.41
CA ALA A 166 8.68 -7.10 10.09
C ALA A 166 9.28 -6.19 11.17
N GLU A 167 9.57 -4.93 10.83
CA GLU A 167 10.13 -3.94 11.76
C GLU A 167 9.14 -3.47 12.85
N SER A 168 7.85 -3.79 12.70
CA SER A 168 6.79 -3.44 13.66
C SER A 168 6.26 -4.64 14.43
N GLY A 169 6.89 -5.82 14.30
CA GLY A 169 6.51 -7.03 15.03
C GLY A 169 5.23 -7.72 14.52
N PHE A 170 4.83 -7.48 13.27
CA PHE A 170 3.73 -8.19 12.61
C PHE A 170 4.24 -9.29 11.69
N GLN A 171 3.43 -10.32 11.53
CA GLN A 171 3.61 -11.27 10.43
C GLN A 171 3.05 -10.68 9.13
N ALA A 172 3.65 -11.01 7.99
CA ALA A 172 3.16 -10.54 6.71
C ALA A 172 3.37 -11.55 5.59
N VAL A 173 2.48 -11.49 4.60
CA VAL A 173 2.58 -12.20 3.32
C VAL A 173 2.46 -11.18 2.21
N GLY A 174 3.46 -11.12 1.33
CA GLY A 174 3.46 -10.31 0.12
C GLY A 174 3.32 -11.17 -1.12
N ILE A 175 2.56 -10.71 -2.10
CA ILE A 175 2.44 -11.31 -3.42
C ILE A 175 2.91 -10.27 -4.44
N GLU A 176 3.80 -10.67 -5.33
CA GLU A 176 4.29 -9.84 -6.42
C GLU A 176 4.41 -10.67 -7.69
N VAL A 177 3.81 -10.20 -8.79
CA VAL A 177 3.77 -10.90 -10.07
C VAL A 177 5.04 -10.70 -10.90
N THR A 178 5.73 -9.58 -10.68
CA THR A 178 6.94 -9.22 -11.45
C THR A 178 8.18 -9.79 -10.78
N ASP A 179 8.84 -10.75 -11.42
CA ASP A 179 10.04 -11.42 -10.88
C ASP A 179 11.12 -10.46 -10.40
N ALA A 180 11.35 -9.37 -11.13
CA ALA A 180 12.35 -8.37 -10.77
C ALA A 180 12.03 -7.68 -9.44
N TYR A 181 10.77 -7.28 -9.23
CA TYR A 181 10.33 -6.67 -7.98
C TYR A 181 10.22 -7.68 -6.84
N TYR A 182 9.80 -8.91 -7.14
CA TYR A 182 9.80 -10.00 -6.15
C TYR A 182 11.20 -10.25 -5.58
N LYS A 183 12.22 -10.39 -6.44
CA LYS A 183 13.62 -10.56 -6.01
C LYS A 183 14.09 -9.37 -5.19
N LEU A 184 13.87 -8.15 -5.69
CA LEU A 184 14.27 -6.93 -5.02
C LEU A 184 13.64 -6.78 -3.64
N GLY A 185 12.34 -7.04 -3.52
CA GLY A 185 11.60 -6.99 -2.27
C GLY A 185 12.04 -8.07 -1.29
N SER A 186 12.24 -9.30 -1.76
CA SER A 186 12.71 -10.42 -0.96
C SER A 186 14.09 -10.18 -0.38
N ASP A 187 15.05 -9.70 -1.20
CA ASP A 187 16.39 -9.36 -0.72
C ASP A 187 16.38 -8.22 0.29
N ARG A 188 15.58 -7.18 0.03
CA ARG A 188 15.43 -6.05 0.96
C ARG A 188 14.91 -6.48 2.33
N VAL A 189 13.88 -7.31 2.37
CA VAL A 189 13.31 -7.82 3.62
C VAL A 189 14.30 -8.73 4.34
N ARG A 190 14.96 -9.65 3.62
CA ARG A 190 15.97 -10.56 4.18
C ARG A 190 17.10 -9.78 4.85
N ILE A 191 17.71 -8.81 4.15
CA ILE A 191 18.81 -7.99 4.68
C ILE A 191 18.38 -7.23 5.95
N ALA A 192 17.16 -6.70 5.97
CA ALA A 192 16.66 -5.96 7.13
C ALA A 192 16.45 -6.88 8.35
N LEU A 193 15.96 -8.10 8.14
CA LEU A 193 15.80 -9.10 9.21
C LEU A 193 17.14 -9.55 9.76
N GLU A 194 18.11 -9.87 8.89
CA GLU A 194 19.48 -10.25 9.29
C GLU A 194 20.15 -9.15 10.12
N ALA A 195 20.00 -7.88 9.72
CA ALA A 195 20.55 -6.74 10.46
C ALA A 195 19.87 -6.55 11.83
N GLY A 196 18.57 -6.84 11.93
CA GLY A 196 17.82 -6.80 13.19
C GLY A 196 18.32 -7.87 14.18
N GLU A 197 18.49 -9.10 13.74
CA GLU A 197 18.99 -10.21 14.55
C GLU A 197 20.42 -9.96 15.04
N GLU A 198 21.28 -9.37 14.20
CA GLU A 198 22.65 -8.99 14.61
C GLU A 198 22.67 -7.88 15.65
N ALA A 199 21.70 -6.95 15.61
CA ALA A 199 21.61 -5.88 16.58
C ALA A 199 21.16 -6.40 17.96
N GLU A 200 20.15 -7.27 17.99
CA GLU A 200 19.65 -7.90 19.24
C GLU A 200 20.73 -8.76 19.91
N ASN A 201 21.55 -9.47 19.14
CA ASN A 201 22.63 -10.31 19.66
C ASN A 201 23.83 -9.50 20.21
N LYS A 202 23.91 -8.20 19.94
CA LYS A 202 25.00 -7.30 20.41
C LYS A 202 24.64 -6.47 21.65
N GLU A 203 23.36 -6.46 22.08
CA GLU A 203 23.01 -5.82 23.36
C GLU A 203 23.44 -6.71 24.51
N PRO A 204 24.36 -6.24 25.40
CA PRO A 204 24.78 -7.01 26.57
C PRO A 204 23.63 -7.12 27.57
N GLN A 205 23.42 -8.33 28.08
CA GLN A 205 22.52 -8.63 29.18
C GLN A 205 22.90 -7.88 30.47
#